data_98038ab85026ddcd6e79bc9aadc960a2
#
_entry.id   98038ab85026ddcd6e79bc9aadc960a2
#
_cell.length_a   1.000
_cell.length_b   1.000
_cell.length_c   1.000
_cell.angle_alpha   90.00
_cell.angle_beta   90.00
_cell.angle_gamma   90.00
#
_symmetry.space_group_name_H-M   'P 1'
#
loop_
_entity.id
_entity.type
_entity.pdbx_description
1 polymer ?
#
loop_
_entity_poly.entity_id
_entity_poly.type
_entity_poly.pdbx_seq_one_letter_code
_entity_poly.pdbx_strand_id
1 'polypeptide(L)'
;MNRFLKPSLIALCALAPVSAALAQDAGPPTPEQQTEQAILTRQGLLKVMGFYMAPLGGMLKNKVPFDAAVATKSATHIAQLGGIIPDVFQFDTRKNTAVKTKAQDGIWTNQADFASKADDLVKAANALGEAAKSGDKGTTLKAAAAVGKACGACHDNYRNK
;
A
#
# COMPACT_ATOMS: atom_id res chain seq x y z
N MET A 1 77.78 -24.10 27.37
CA MET A 1 76.70 -23.43 28.12
C MET A 1 76.39 -22.15 27.35
N ASN A 2 75.50 -22.16 26.36
CA ASN A 2 75.12 -20.99 25.61
C ASN A 2 73.59 -20.88 25.63
N ARG A 3 73.07 -19.94 26.39
CA ARG A 3 71.67 -19.59 26.48
C ARG A 3 71.33 -18.63 25.35
N PHE A 4 70.62 -19.08 24.36
CA PHE A 4 70.04 -18.22 23.31
C PHE A 4 68.77 -17.55 23.85
N LEU A 5 68.79 -16.23 23.98
CA LEU A 5 67.63 -15.40 24.20
C LEU A 5 66.86 -15.25 22.87
N LYS A 6 65.59 -15.62 22.86
CA LYS A 6 64.68 -15.37 21.76
C LYS A 6 64.05 -13.98 21.93
N PRO A 7 64.06 -13.10 20.94
CA PRO A 7 63.32 -11.84 21.02
C PRO A 7 61.82 -12.08 20.80
N SER A 8 60.99 -11.66 21.75
CA SER A 8 59.55 -11.64 21.62
C SER A 8 59.14 -10.50 20.68
N LEU A 9 58.53 -10.82 19.55
CA LEU A 9 57.84 -9.85 18.69
C LEU A 9 56.56 -9.41 19.40
N ILE A 10 56.50 -8.17 19.81
CA ILE A 10 55.28 -7.51 20.27
C ILE A 10 54.55 -7.04 19.04
N ALA A 11 53.43 -7.72 18.70
CA ALA A 11 52.52 -7.30 17.64
C ALA A 11 51.71 -6.08 18.12
N LEU A 12 52.00 -4.93 17.52
CA LEU A 12 51.30 -3.68 17.77
C LEU A 12 49.96 -3.73 16.98
N CYS A 13 48.85 -4.09 17.65
CA CYS A 13 47.52 -3.97 17.09
C CYS A 13 47.15 -2.51 16.90
N ALA A 14 47.21 -2.01 15.69
CA ALA A 14 46.68 -0.70 15.32
C ALA A 14 45.15 -0.71 15.44
N LEU A 15 44.61 -0.10 16.49
CA LEU A 15 43.19 0.23 16.62
C LEU A 15 42.85 1.33 15.62
N ALA A 16 42.26 0.94 14.49
CA ALA A 16 41.63 1.89 13.59
C ALA A 16 40.44 2.55 14.28
N PRO A 17 40.29 3.89 14.26
CA PRO A 17 39.10 4.55 14.78
C PRO A 17 37.90 4.16 13.87
N VAL A 18 36.93 3.45 14.42
CA VAL A 18 35.61 3.29 13.83
C VAL A 18 34.98 4.67 13.87
N SER A 19 35.01 5.37 12.72
CA SER A 19 34.22 6.59 12.52
C SER A 19 32.76 6.21 12.61
N ALA A 20 32.13 6.42 13.77
CA ALA A 20 30.68 6.38 13.88
C ALA A 20 30.15 7.50 12.98
N ALA A 21 29.64 7.12 11.81
CA ALA A 21 28.82 8.00 11.00
C ALA A 21 27.62 8.39 11.86
N LEU A 22 27.64 9.59 12.41
CA LEU A 22 26.51 10.19 13.09
C LEU A 22 25.38 10.21 12.05
N ALA A 23 24.35 9.40 12.30
CA ALA A 23 23.07 9.58 11.64
C ALA A 23 22.67 11.03 11.95
N GLN A 24 22.74 11.90 10.94
CA GLN A 24 22.22 13.25 11.08
C GLN A 24 20.74 13.10 11.40
N ASP A 25 20.34 13.51 12.60
CA ASP A 25 18.94 13.69 12.95
C ASP A 25 18.35 14.65 11.91
N ALA A 26 17.69 14.10 10.91
CA ALA A 26 16.89 14.88 10.00
C ALA A 26 15.78 15.50 10.86
N GLY A 27 15.82 16.81 11.02
CA GLY A 27 14.77 17.53 11.75
C GLY A 27 13.37 17.16 11.25
N PRO A 28 12.29 17.66 11.87
CA PRO A 28 10.93 17.34 11.46
C PRO A 28 10.74 17.65 9.96
N PRO A 29 9.98 16.81 9.23
CA PRO A 29 9.83 16.97 7.79
C PRO A 29 9.22 18.33 7.45
N THR A 30 9.71 18.96 6.38
CA THR A 30 9.13 20.20 5.86
C THR A 30 7.70 19.97 5.34
N PRO A 31 6.87 21.03 5.17
CA PRO A 31 5.54 20.90 4.59
C PRO A 31 5.53 20.23 3.21
N GLU A 32 6.55 20.48 2.38
CA GLU A 32 6.73 19.85 1.08
C GLU A 32 7.00 18.35 1.21
N GLN A 33 7.90 17.97 2.11
CA GLN A 33 8.20 16.57 2.41
C GLN A 33 6.98 15.83 2.97
N GLN A 34 6.19 16.46 3.84
CA GLN A 34 4.95 15.88 4.37
C GLN A 34 3.94 15.64 3.24
N THR A 35 3.82 16.61 2.32
CA THR A 35 2.94 16.51 1.16
C THR A 35 3.36 15.38 0.23
N GLU A 36 4.65 15.29 -0.10
CA GLU A 36 5.21 14.21 -0.91
C GLU A 36 4.96 12.85 -0.26
N GLN A 37 5.29 12.70 1.03
CA GLN A 37 5.07 11.47 1.78
C GLN A 37 3.61 11.04 1.78
N ALA A 38 2.67 11.97 1.97
CA ALA A 38 1.25 11.68 1.94
C ALA A 38 0.79 11.16 0.57
N ILE A 39 1.27 11.75 -0.52
CA ILE A 39 0.94 11.31 -1.88
C ILE A 39 1.52 9.92 -2.16
N LEU A 40 2.79 9.68 -1.83
CA LEU A 40 3.45 8.41 -2.04
C LEU A 40 2.80 7.29 -1.22
N THR A 41 2.40 7.57 0.01
CA THR A 41 1.67 6.63 0.88
C THR A 41 0.35 6.19 0.24
N ARG A 42 -0.45 7.13 -0.26
CA ARG A 42 -1.71 6.83 -0.99
C ARG A 42 -1.49 5.99 -2.23
N GLN A 43 -0.50 6.39 -3.03
CA GLN A 43 -0.15 5.66 -4.26
C GLN A 43 0.31 4.24 -3.94
N GLY A 44 1.08 4.05 -2.87
CA GLY A 44 1.51 2.75 -2.38
C GLY A 44 0.33 1.87 -1.96
N LEU A 45 -0.58 2.39 -1.13
CA LEU A 45 -1.80 1.70 -0.70
C LEU A 45 -2.63 1.23 -1.90
N LEU A 46 -2.93 2.17 -2.82
CA LEU A 46 -3.77 1.87 -3.99
C LEU A 46 -3.09 0.93 -4.98
N LYS A 47 -1.75 0.95 -5.07
CA LYS A 47 -0.97 0.01 -5.87
C LYS A 47 -1.07 -1.42 -5.32
N VAL A 48 -0.96 -1.58 -4.00
CA VAL A 48 -1.14 -2.87 -3.33
C VAL A 48 -2.58 -3.36 -3.49
N MET A 49 -3.58 -2.49 -3.38
CA MET A 49 -4.97 -2.85 -3.66
C MET A 49 -5.15 -3.35 -5.11
N GLY A 50 -4.52 -2.69 -6.08
CA GLY A 50 -4.51 -3.13 -7.48
C GLY A 50 -3.89 -4.51 -7.68
N PHE A 51 -2.86 -4.85 -6.91
CA PHE A 51 -2.24 -6.18 -6.91
C PHE A 51 -3.26 -7.27 -6.52
N TYR A 52 -4.08 -7.05 -5.49
CA TYR A 52 -5.12 -7.99 -5.08
C TYR A 52 -6.34 -7.99 -6.02
N MET A 53 -6.62 -6.89 -6.73
CA MET A 53 -7.67 -6.85 -7.74
C MET A 53 -7.30 -7.61 -9.03
N ALA A 54 -6.03 -7.71 -9.38
CA ALA A 54 -5.57 -8.28 -10.64
C ALA A 54 -6.03 -9.73 -10.87
N PRO A 55 -5.90 -10.69 -9.93
CA PRO A 55 -6.39 -12.04 -10.12
C PRO A 55 -7.91 -12.10 -10.26
N LEU A 56 -8.67 -11.29 -9.52
CA LEU A 56 -10.13 -11.21 -9.66
C LEU A 56 -10.53 -10.75 -11.06
N GLY A 57 -9.87 -9.71 -11.58
CA GLY A 57 -10.05 -9.26 -12.96
C GLY A 57 -9.65 -10.31 -14.01
N GLY A 58 -8.64 -11.10 -13.72
CA GLY A 58 -8.22 -12.24 -14.55
C GLY A 58 -9.29 -13.33 -14.63
N MET A 59 -9.86 -13.72 -13.48
CA MET A 59 -10.96 -14.70 -13.39
C MET A 59 -12.23 -14.22 -14.09
N LEU A 60 -12.61 -12.95 -13.89
CA LEU A 60 -13.78 -12.33 -14.55
C LEU A 60 -13.67 -12.31 -16.07
N LYS A 61 -12.46 -12.17 -16.60
CA LYS A 61 -12.18 -12.14 -18.04
C LYS A 61 -11.82 -13.52 -18.60
N ASN A 62 -11.92 -14.58 -17.81
CA ASN A 62 -11.50 -15.95 -18.16
C ASN A 62 -10.03 -16.04 -18.65
N LYS A 63 -9.16 -15.14 -18.18
CA LYS A 63 -7.72 -15.15 -18.48
C LYS A 63 -6.93 -16.06 -17.57
N VAL A 64 -7.48 -16.39 -16.40
CA VAL A 64 -6.95 -17.35 -15.44
C VAL A 64 -8.08 -18.23 -14.92
N PRO A 65 -7.79 -19.48 -14.48
CA PRO A 65 -8.79 -20.37 -13.87
C PRO A 65 -9.41 -19.72 -12.61
N PHE A 66 -10.64 -20.11 -12.32
CA PHE A 66 -11.30 -19.75 -11.07
C PHE A 66 -10.59 -20.43 -9.88
N ASP A 67 -10.32 -19.64 -8.84
CA ASP A 67 -9.74 -20.11 -7.58
C ASP A 67 -10.42 -19.36 -6.41
N ALA A 68 -11.19 -20.09 -5.62
CA ALA A 68 -11.92 -19.55 -4.47
C ALA A 68 -10.98 -19.09 -3.35
N ALA A 69 -9.84 -19.77 -3.14
CA ALA A 69 -8.88 -19.38 -2.12
C ALA A 69 -8.20 -18.04 -2.46
N VAL A 70 -7.83 -17.86 -3.73
CA VAL A 70 -7.30 -16.59 -4.24
C VAL A 70 -8.36 -15.49 -4.13
N ALA A 71 -9.63 -15.78 -4.43
CA ALA A 71 -10.71 -14.81 -4.29
C ALA A 71 -10.92 -14.40 -2.83
N THR A 72 -10.94 -15.36 -1.90
CA THR A 72 -11.03 -15.11 -0.45
C THR A 72 -9.88 -14.23 0.05
N LYS A 73 -8.63 -14.59 -0.30
CA LYS A 73 -7.44 -13.81 0.07
C LYS A 73 -7.51 -12.39 -0.44
N SER A 74 -7.87 -12.23 -1.72
CA SER A 74 -8.02 -10.91 -2.35
C SER A 74 -9.09 -10.07 -1.65
N ALA A 75 -10.25 -10.66 -1.36
CA ALA A 75 -11.35 -10.01 -0.66
C ALA A 75 -10.91 -9.47 0.72
N THR A 76 -10.24 -10.31 1.52
CA THR A 76 -9.75 -9.93 2.85
C THR A 76 -8.82 -8.72 2.78
N HIS A 77 -7.82 -8.74 1.88
CA HIS A 77 -6.87 -7.64 1.79
C HIS A 77 -7.49 -6.37 1.20
N ILE A 78 -8.40 -6.50 0.22
CA ILE A 78 -9.11 -5.33 -0.33
C ILE A 78 -9.98 -4.68 0.75
N ALA A 79 -10.67 -5.45 1.58
CA ALA A 79 -11.47 -4.91 2.68
C ALA A 79 -10.59 -4.16 3.71
N GLN A 80 -9.48 -4.77 4.12
CA GLN A 80 -8.53 -4.14 5.05
C GLN A 80 -7.95 -2.84 4.50
N LEU A 81 -7.46 -2.86 3.26
CA LEU A 81 -6.91 -1.68 2.59
C LEU A 81 -7.97 -0.61 2.33
N GLY A 82 -9.22 -1.02 2.01
CA GLY A 82 -10.34 -0.11 1.80
C GLY A 82 -10.65 0.71 3.05
N GLY A 83 -10.62 0.09 4.23
CA GLY A 83 -10.84 0.77 5.51
C GLY A 83 -9.79 1.83 5.85
N ILE A 84 -8.59 1.75 5.27
CA ILE A 84 -7.51 2.71 5.51
C ILE A 84 -7.58 3.92 4.54
N ILE A 85 -8.37 3.83 3.47
CA ILE A 85 -8.43 4.90 2.46
C ILE A 85 -8.75 6.27 3.09
N PRO A 86 -9.79 6.43 3.92
CA PRO A 86 -10.10 7.74 4.49
C PRO A 86 -8.94 8.33 5.29
N ASP A 87 -8.21 7.50 6.05
CA ASP A 87 -7.13 7.96 6.92
C ASP A 87 -5.95 8.53 6.12
N VAL A 88 -5.52 7.84 5.07
CA VAL A 88 -4.38 8.30 4.24
C VAL A 88 -4.74 9.50 3.36
N PHE A 89 -6.02 9.84 3.23
CA PHE A 89 -6.49 11.02 2.49
C PHE A 89 -6.88 12.21 3.39
N GLN A 90 -6.71 12.14 4.71
CA GLN A 90 -7.00 13.26 5.61
C GLN A 90 -6.14 14.48 5.32
N PHE A 91 -4.85 14.29 5.05
CA PHE A 91 -3.94 15.40 4.75
C PHE A 91 -4.23 15.99 3.36
N ASP A 92 -4.61 17.26 3.30
CA ASP A 92 -4.93 17.96 2.05
C ASP A 92 -3.67 18.28 1.24
N THR A 93 -3.59 17.71 0.03
CA THR A 93 -2.45 17.90 -0.87
C THR A 93 -2.77 18.72 -2.11
N ARG A 94 -3.88 19.48 -2.13
CA ARG A 94 -4.29 20.28 -3.30
C ARG A 94 -3.27 21.36 -3.70
N LYS A 95 -2.48 21.83 -2.75
CA LYS A 95 -1.41 22.82 -3.00
C LYS A 95 -0.10 22.17 -3.48
N ASN A 96 -0.08 20.86 -3.69
CA ASN A 96 1.11 20.15 -4.17
C ASN A 96 1.42 20.53 -5.63
N THR A 97 2.68 20.81 -5.89
CA THR A 97 3.20 21.08 -7.24
C THR A 97 4.34 20.15 -7.66
N ALA A 98 4.88 19.37 -6.72
CA ALA A 98 6.10 18.58 -6.91
C ALA A 98 5.84 17.14 -7.36
N VAL A 99 4.80 16.49 -6.81
CA VAL A 99 4.52 15.07 -7.06
C VAL A 99 3.27 14.92 -7.92
N LYS A 100 3.37 14.16 -9.01
CA LYS A 100 2.22 13.85 -9.87
C LYS A 100 1.21 13.01 -9.11
N THR A 101 -0.04 13.46 -9.09
CA THR A 101 -1.16 12.74 -8.49
C THR A 101 -2.38 12.79 -9.41
N LYS A 102 -3.22 11.74 -9.32
CA LYS A 102 -4.53 11.71 -9.98
C LYS A 102 -5.68 11.99 -9.01
N ALA A 103 -5.39 12.33 -7.76
CA ALA A 103 -6.40 12.71 -6.79
C ALA A 103 -7.08 14.02 -7.22
N GLN A 104 -8.41 14.03 -7.21
CA GLN A 104 -9.20 15.23 -7.49
C GLN A 104 -9.46 16.03 -6.21
N ASP A 105 -9.64 17.33 -6.35
CA ASP A 105 -9.92 18.25 -5.25
C ASP A 105 -11.21 17.91 -4.48
N GLY A 106 -12.16 17.26 -5.17
CA GLY A 106 -13.41 16.77 -4.59
C GLY A 106 -13.24 15.88 -3.37
N ILE A 107 -12.11 15.20 -3.24
CA ILE A 107 -11.78 14.36 -2.08
C ILE A 107 -11.85 15.19 -0.78
N TRP A 108 -11.26 16.37 -0.79
CA TRP A 108 -11.17 17.23 0.39
C TRP A 108 -12.34 18.21 0.55
N THR A 109 -13.11 18.42 -0.52
CA THR A 109 -14.34 19.25 -0.44
C THR A 109 -15.59 18.44 -0.15
N ASN A 110 -15.56 17.11 -0.32
CA ASN A 110 -16.67 16.20 -0.06
C ASN A 110 -16.20 14.91 0.64
N GLN A 111 -15.55 15.08 1.78
CA GLN A 111 -14.93 13.96 2.54
C GLN A 111 -15.96 12.92 2.99
N ALA A 112 -17.19 13.31 3.31
CA ALA A 112 -18.22 12.36 3.73
C ALA A 112 -18.62 11.39 2.61
N ASP A 113 -18.82 11.87 1.37
CA ASP A 113 -19.10 11.01 0.22
C ASP A 113 -17.86 10.17 -0.14
N PHE A 114 -16.66 10.75 -0.08
CA PHE A 114 -15.43 10.01 -0.33
C PHE A 114 -15.26 8.85 0.64
N ALA A 115 -15.49 9.05 1.95
CA ALA A 115 -15.47 8.00 2.96
C ALA A 115 -16.56 6.95 2.69
N SER A 116 -17.78 7.37 2.34
CA SER A 116 -18.86 6.46 1.97
C SER A 116 -18.50 5.55 0.78
N LYS A 117 -17.76 6.06 -0.23
CA LYS A 117 -17.26 5.23 -1.34
C LYS A 117 -16.24 4.18 -0.88
N ALA A 118 -15.39 4.53 0.09
CA ALA A 118 -14.46 3.57 0.69
C ALA A 118 -15.21 2.49 1.48
N ASP A 119 -16.23 2.86 2.24
CA ASP A 119 -17.10 1.91 2.96
C ASP A 119 -17.85 0.97 2.02
N ASP A 120 -18.34 1.46 0.88
CA ASP A 120 -19.00 0.65 -0.14
C ASP A 120 -18.04 -0.40 -0.74
N LEU A 121 -16.76 -0.02 -0.92
CA LEU A 121 -15.72 -0.97 -1.34
C LEU A 121 -15.49 -2.04 -0.27
N VAL A 122 -15.40 -1.66 1.01
CA VAL A 122 -15.22 -2.60 2.13
C VAL A 122 -16.39 -3.58 2.21
N LYS A 123 -17.63 -3.09 2.10
CA LYS A 123 -18.85 -3.95 2.08
C LYS A 123 -18.82 -4.93 0.91
N ALA A 124 -18.48 -4.45 -0.29
CA ALA A 124 -18.39 -5.30 -1.50
C ALA A 124 -17.29 -6.37 -1.35
N ALA A 125 -16.14 -6.00 -0.78
CA ALA A 125 -15.04 -6.94 -0.57
C ALA A 125 -15.39 -8.00 0.49
N ASN A 126 -16.06 -7.61 1.60
CA ASN A 126 -16.54 -8.57 2.60
C ASN A 126 -17.56 -9.54 2.00
N ALA A 127 -18.51 -9.05 1.20
CA ALA A 127 -19.47 -9.89 0.47
C ALA A 127 -18.78 -10.87 -0.50
N LEU A 128 -17.71 -10.44 -1.16
CA LEU A 128 -16.88 -11.33 -1.99
C LEU A 128 -16.23 -12.42 -1.14
N GLY A 129 -15.69 -12.07 0.04
CA GLY A 129 -15.09 -13.03 0.96
C GLY A 129 -16.09 -14.12 1.38
N GLU A 130 -17.32 -13.73 1.74
CA GLU A 130 -18.39 -14.68 2.10
C GLU A 130 -18.80 -15.54 0.89
N ALA A 131 -18.99 -14.96 -0.28
CA ALA A 131 -19.32 -15.70 -1.49
C ALA A 131 -18.25 -16.74 -1.86
N ALA A 132 -16.96 -16.37 -1.73
CA ALA A 132 -15.84 -17.24 -2.08
C ALA A 132 -15.71 -18.45 -1.12
N LYS A 133 -16.14 -18.34 0.13
CA LYS A 133 -16.17 -19.47 1.10
C LYS A 133 -17.08 -20.61 0.65
N SER A 134 -18.11 -20.32 -0.13
CA SER A 134 -19.01 -21.36 -0.66
C SER A 134 -18.36 -22.22 -1.74
N GLY A 135 -17.27 -21.76 -2.36
CA GLY A 135 -16.64 -22.40 -3.53
C GLY A 135 -17.44 -22.26 -4.83
N ASP A 136 -18.64 -21.67 -4.82
CA ASP A 136 -19.44 -21.48 -6.03
C ASP A 136 -18.84 -20.38 -6.91
N LYS A 137 -18.48 -20.77 -8.12
CA LYS A 137 -17.85 -19.89 -9.11
C LYS A 137 -18.75 -18.71 -9.49
N GLY A 138 -20.04 -18.99 -9.75
CA GLY A 138 -20.97 -17.98 -10.26
C GLY A 138 -21.20 -16.87 -9.26
N THR A 139 -21.51 -17.23 -8.01
CA THR A 139 -21.75 -16.30 -6.91
C THR A 139 -20.48 -15.50 -6.61
N THR A 140 -19.30 -16.16 -6.57
CA THR A 140 -18.02 -15.51 -6.30
C THR A 140 -17.66 -14.49 -7.39
N LEU A 141 -17.81 -14.84 -8.66
CA LEU A 141 -17.50 -13.91 -9.77
C LEU A 141 -18.48 -12.73 -9.81
N LYS A 142 -19.75 -12.95 -9.50
CA LYS A 142 -20.74 -11.86 -9.36
C LYS A 142 -20.33 -10.89 -8.26
N ALA A 143 -19.89 -11.38 -7.10
CA ALA A 143 -19.39 -10.55 -6.00
C ALA A 143 -18.08 -9.84 -6.38
N ALA A 144 -17.16 -10.51 -7.08
CA ALA A 144 -15.92 -9.88 -7.57
C ALA A 144 -16.21 -8.72 -8.55
N ALA A 145 -17.23 -8.86 -9.41
CA ALA A 145 -17.66 -7.78 -10.28
C ALA A 145 -18.21 -6.58 -9.48
N ALA A 146 -18.90 -6.82 -8.36
CA ALA A 146 -19.38 -5.75 -7.46
C ALA A 146 -18.22 -4.96 -6.83
N VAL A 147 -17.14 -5.63 -6.43
CA VAL A 147 -15.91 -4.95 -5.97
C VAL A 147 -15.36 -4.03 -7.07
N GLY A 148 -15.26 -4.52 -8.32
CA GLY A 148 -14.82 -3.70 -9.45
C GLY A 148 -15.73 -2.49 -9.69
N LYS A 149 -17.06 -2.64 -9.53
CA LYS A 149 -18.02 -1.55 -9.64
C LYS A 149 -17.83 -0.49 -8.54
N ALA A 150 -17.57 -0.89 -7.29
CA ALA A 150 -17.28 0.04 -6.19
C ALA A 150 -16.00 0.84 -6.46
N CYS A 151 -14.93 0.19 -6.99
CA CYS A 151 -13.72 0.89 -7.42
C CYS A 151 -14.03 1.94 -8.51
N GLY A 152 -14.83 1.57 -9.52
CA GLY A 152 -15.24 2.48 -10.61
C GLY A 152 -15.99 3.68 -10.10
N ALA A 153 -16.98 3.49 -9.24
CA ALA A 153 -17.83 4.57 -8.68
C ALA A 153 -17.03 5.61 -7.90
N CYS A 154 -15.97 5.19 -7.17
CA CYS A 154 -15.05 6.11 -6.52
C CYS A 154 -14.15 6.83 -7.54
N HIS A 155 -13.59 6.10 -8.51
CA HIS A 155 -12.69 6.65 -9.53
C HIS A 155 -13.38 7.68 -10.43
N ASP A 156 -14.66 7.52 -10.74
CA ASP A 156 -15.40 8.46 -11.59
C ASP A 156 -15.54 9.84 -10.94
N ASN A 157 -15.57 9.91 -9.61
CA ASN A 157 -15.78 11.14 -8.86
C ASN A 157 -14.49 11.76 -8.31
N TYR A 158 -13.46 10.93 -8.03
CA TYR A 158 -12.31 11.34 -7.22
C TYR A 158 -10.95 11.10 -7.87
N ARG A 159 -10.93 10.57 -9.11
CA ARG A 159 -9.69 10.30 -9.83
C ARG A 159 -9.68 10.93 -11.21
N ASN A 160 -8.68 11.77 -11.50
CA ASN A 160 -8.42 12.29 -12.84
C ASN A 160 -8.09 11.14 -13.82
N LYS A 161 -8.57 11.25 -15.05
CA LYS A 161 -8.35 10.27 -16.13
C LYS A 161 -6.92 10.28 -16.66
#